data_45fb41beee8ee57c51f68368cdbd05be
#
_entry.id   45fb41beee8ee57c51f68368cdbd05be
#
_cell.length_a   1.000
_cell.length_b   1.000
_cell.length_c   1.000
_cell.angle_alpha   90.00
_cell.angle_beta   90.00
_cell.angle_gamma   90.00
#
_symmetry.space_group_name_H-M   'P 1'
#
loop_
_entity.id
_entity.type
_entity.pdbx_description
1 polymer ?
#
loop_
_entity_poly.entity_id
_entity_poly.type
_entity_poly.pdbx_seq_one_letter_code
_entity_poly.pdbx_strand_id
1 'polypeptide(L)' 'MAEKTKTIGIMGGGQLGLMIVEQAHLLGARTLCLDPAPDAPAFALSDGHIVAAYDDAAALEELCRRS' A
#
# COMPACT_ATOMS: atom_id res chain seq x y z
N MET A 1 25.95 -1.78 -6.41
CA MET A 1 25.25 -1.36 -5.42
C MET A 1 23.76 -1.45 -5.59
N ALA A 2 23.16 -1.97 -4.68
CA ALA A 2 21.76 -2.16 -4.81
C ALA A 2 21.04 -0.85 -4.64
N GLU A 3 20.08 -0.66 -5.47
CA GLU A 3 19.21 0.43 -5.32
C GLU A 3 18.36 0.23 -4.13
N LYS A 4 18.07 1.29 -3.43
CA LYS A 4 17.08 1.21 -2.42
C LYS A 4 15.75 1.04 -3.10
N THR A 5 15.04 0.01 -2.70
CA THR A 5 13.70 -0.21 -3.21
C THR A 5 12.77 0.78 -2.56
N LYS A 6 12.10 1.57 -3.36
CA LYS A 6 11.12 2.51 -2.85
C LYS A 6 9.86 1.80 -2.47
N THR A 7 9.21 2.28 -1.43
CA THR A 7 7.92 1.78 -0.99
C THR A 7 6.87 2.84 -1.26
N ILE A 8 5.84 2.48 -1.99
CA ILE A 8 4.75 3.38 -2.33
C ILE A 8 3.59 3.09 -1.40
N GLY A 9 3.14 4.12 -0.69
CA GLY A 9 1.96 4.01 0.15
C GLY A 9 0.71 4.26 -0.68
N ILE A 10 -0.26 3.37 -0.56
CA ILE A 10 -1.47 3.44 -1.35
C ILE A 10 -2.66 3.50 -0.42
N MET A 11 -3.49 4.53 -0.57
CA MET A 11 -4.73 4.65 0.17
C MET A 11 -5.86 4.11 -0.70
N GLY A 12 -6.46 3.01 -0.24
CA GLY A 12 -7.52 2.39 -1.00
C GLY A 12 -7.07 1.10 -1.65
N GLY A 13 -7.60 -0.02 -1.15
CA GLY A 13 -7.21 -1.35 -1.60
C GLY A 13 -8.19 -2.00 -2.56
N GLY A 14 -9.12 -1.22 -3.14
CA GLY A 14 -10.08 -1.76 -4.10
C GLY A 14 -9.43 -2.01 -5.45
N GLN A 15 -10.27 -2.01 -6.49
CA GLN A 15 -9.79 -2.37 -7.82
C GLN A 15 -8.72 -1.41 -8.33
N LEU A 16 -8.91 -0.12 -8.10
CA LEU A 16 -7.91 0.86 -8.52
C LEU A 16 -6.61 0.68 -7.75
N GLY A 17 -6.70 0.45 -6.45
CA GLY A 17 -5.50 0.18 -5.65
C GLY A 17 -4.76 -1.04 -6.15
N LEU A 18 -5.50 -2.09 -6.51
CA LEU A 18 -4.90 -3.29 -7.06
C LEU A 18 -4.11 -2.98 -8.33
N MET A 19 -4.68 -2.17 -9.21
CA MET A 19 -4.00 -1.79 -10.44
C MET A 19 -2.73 -1.00 -10.15
N ILE A 20 -2.77 -0.14 -9.14
CA ILE A 20 -1.58 0.64 -8.76
C ILE A 20 -0.50 -0.28 -8.20
N VAL A 21 -0.89 -1.26 -7.38
CA VAL A 21 0.07 -2.23 -6.85
C VAL A 21 0.76 -2.98 -7.98
N GLU A 22 -0.01 -3.40 -8.97
CA GLU A 22 0.55 -4.12 -10.11
C GLU A 22 1.55 -3.27 -10.88
N GLN A 23 1.19 -2.02 -11.13
CA GLN A 23 2.10 -1.12 -11.85
C GLN A 23 3.35 -0.80 -11.03
N ALA A 24 3.18 -0.61 -9.73
CA ALA A 24 4.32 -0.34 -8.87
C ALA A 24 5.32 -1.50 -8.89
N HIS A 25 4.81 -2.72 -8.86
CA HIS A 25 5.68 -3.90 -8.89
C HIS A 25 6.42 -4.01 -10.21
N LEU A 26 5.77 -3.64 -11.30
CA LEU A 26 6.45 -3.63 -12.60
C LEU A 26 7.59 -2.63 -12.64
N LEU A 27 7.47 -1.56 -11.86
CA LEU A 27 8.52 -0.55 -11.76
C LEU A 27 9.58 -0.88 -10.70
N GLY A 28 9.43 -2.01 -10.03
CA GLY A 28 10.39 -2.43 -9.03
C GLY A 28 10.18 -1.85 -7.65
N ALA A 29 9.01 -1.26 -7.39
CA ALA A 29 8.73 -0.68 -6.09
C ALA A 29 8.00 -1.67 -5.20
N ARG A 30 8.14 -1.50 -3.89
CA ARG A 30 7.33 -2.21 -2.92
C ARG A 30 6.08 -1.40 -2.64
N THR A 31 5.06 -2.04 -2.10
CA THR A 31 3.80 -1.37 -1.85
C THR A 31 3.30 -1.62 -0.45
N LEU A 32 2.68 -0.61 0.14
CA LEU A 32 2.02 -0.69 1.43
C LEU A 32 0.64 -0.09 1.25
N CYS A 33 -0.40 -0.89 1.42
CA CYS A 33 -1.76 -0.48 1.10
C CYS A 33 -2.58 -0.34 2.36
N LEU A 34 -3.37 0.72 2.44
CA LEU A 34 -4.27 0.96 3.56
C LEU A 34 -5.72 0.97 3.07
N ASP A 35 -6.58 0.24 3.75
CA ASP A 35 -8.00 0.20 3.41
C ASP A 35 -8.77 -0.24 4.64
N PRO A 36 -10.00 0.28 4.85
CA PRO A 36 -10.81 -0.15 5.99
C PRO A 36 -11.28 -1.59 5.90
N ALA A 37 -11.36 -2.15 4.71
CA ALA A 37 -11.84 -3.52 4.52
C ALA A 37 -10.69 -4.51 4.67
N PRO A 38 -10.79 -5.46 5.59
CA PRO A 38 -9.68 -6.41 5.80
C PRO A 38 -9.46 -7.35 4.61
N ASP A 39 -10.45 -7.47 3.75
CA ASP A 39 -10.34 -8.33 2.56
C ASP A 39 -10.19 -7.52 1.28
N ALA A 40 -9.65 -6.33 1.36
CA ALA A 40 -9.48 -5.48 0.19
C ALA A 40 -8.65 -6.21 -0.88
N PRO A 41 -9.07 -6.14 -2.15
CA PRO A 41 -8.40 -6.91 -3.22
C PRO A 41 -6.92 -6.64 -3.34
N ALA A 42 -6.47 -5.40 -3.16
CA ALA A 42 -5.06 -5.07 -3.32
C ALA A 42 -4.18 -5.67 -2.23
N PHE A 43 -4.76 -6.05 -1.09
CA PHE A 43 -3.97 -6.59 0.01
C PHE A 43 -3.27 -7.89 -0.40
N ALA A 44 -3.89 -8.66 -1.27
CA ALA A 44 -3.32 -9.95 -1.67
C ALA A 44 -2.01 -9.78 -2.43
N LEU A 45 -1.84 -8.68 -3.14
CA LEU A 45 -0.65 -8.45 -3.95
C LEU A 45 0.33 -7.46 -3.33
N SER A 46 -0.12 -6.60 -2.42
CA SER A 46 0.78 -5.61 -1.83
C SER A 46 1.78 -6.28 -0.91
N ASP A 47 2.93 -5.65 -0.74
CA ASP A 47 3.98 -6.18 0.13
C ASP A 47 3.60 -6.08 1.60
N GLY A 48 2.79 -5.09 1.96
CA GLY A 48 2.26 -4.95 3.29
C GLY A 48 0.92 -4.26 3.24
N HIS A 49 0.17 -4.30 4.34
CA HIS A 49 -1.11 -3.63 4.36
C HIS A 49 -1.46 -3.19 5.77
N ILE A 50 -2.33 -2.19 5.85
CA ILE A 50 -2.84 -1.66 7.10
C ILE A 50 -4.35 -1.62 6.97
N VAL A 51 -5.05 -2.24 7.92
CA VAL A 51 -6.52 -2.18 7.96
C VAL A 51 -6.90 -1.07 8.91
N ALA A 52 -7.42 0.02 8.36
CA ALA A 52 -7.80 1.17 9.18
C ALA A 52 -8.72 2.08 8.37
N ALA A 53 -9.47 2.91 9.08
CA ALA A 53 -10.29 3.92 8.43
C ALA A 53 -9.40 4.97 7.78
N TYR A 54 -9.91 5.61 6.75
CA TYR A 54 -9.13 6.62 6.04
C TYR A 54 -8.83 7.86 6.86
N ASP A 55 -9.57 8.08 7.95
CA ASP A 55 -9.33 9.22 8.83
C ASP A 55 -8.65 8.81 10.13
N ASP A 56 -8.10 7.62 10.19
CA ASP A 56 -7.34 7.16 11.35
C ASP A 56 -5.96 7.80 11.29
N ALA A 57 -5.76 8.83 12.11
CA ALA A 57 -4.52 9.61 12.03
C ALA A 57 -3.28 8.78 12.34
N ALA A 58 -3.37 7.86 13.30
CA ALA A 58 -2.21 7.04 13.65
C ALA A 58 -1.85 6.09 12.51
N ALA A 59 -2.87 5.54 11.83
CA ALA A 59 -2.62 4.64 10.71
C ALA A 59 -2.05 5.40 9.53
N LEU A 60 -2.54 6.60 9.28
CA LEU A 60 -2.01 7.42 8.19
C LEU A 60 -0.56 7.80 8.44
N GLU A 61 -0.24 8.11 9.69
CA GLU A 61 1.13 8.43 10.05
C GLU A 61 2.03 7.21 9.83
N GLU A 62 1.56 6.04 10.19
CA GLU A 62 2.32 4.82 9.96
C GLU A 62 2.52 4.56 8.48
N LEU A 63 1.48 4.77 7.68
CA LEU A 63 1.58 4.60 6.23
C LEU A 63 2.66 5.51 5.65
N CYS A 64 2.64 6.78 6.04
CA CYS A 64 3.63 7.74 5.55
C CYS A 64 5.04 7.38 6.01
N ARG A 65 5.18 6.93 7.25
CA ARG A 65 6.50 6.62 7.78
C ARG A 65 7.11 5.40 7.13
N ARG A 66 6.27 4.44 6.76
CA ARG A 66 6.72 3.18 6.18
C ARG A 66 6.82 3.20 4.66
N SER A 67 6.35 4.24 4.03
CA SER A 67 6.40 4.32 2.56
C SER A 67 7.45 5.32 2.05
#